data_e366d2622602485b0c7b4bbf81ca7254
#
_entry.id   e366d2622602485b0c7b4bbf81ca7254
#
_cell.length_a   1.000
_cell.length_b   1.000
_cell.length_c   1.000
_cell.angle_alpha   90.00
_cell.angle_beta   90.00
_cell.angle_gamma   90.00
#
_symmetry.space_group_name_H-M   'P 1'
#
loop_
_entity.id
_entity.type
_entity.pdbx_description
1 polymer ?
#
loop_
_entity_poly.entity_id
_entity_poly.type
_entity_poly.pdbx_seq_one_letter_code
_entity_poly.pdbx_strand_id
1 'polypeptide(L)'
;MKSLFLFPYWGRYLGYFLVVVHIPIVLYKKQLMGMHGDGMADGIFNGRHLFFMSTTLLMAIGLFIAAFSKEKIEDEQIVRLRLDSLQWSVYVNFLFLIISLVFSTDTEHILFLNLLVPLVFFIIRFRWKIFQNNRLIKD
;
A
#
# COMPACT_ATOMS: atom_id res chain seq x y z
N MET A 1 16.33 -21.95 6.81
CA MET A 1 14.89 -21.70 6.87
C MET A 1 14.32 -21.53 5.47
N LYS A 2 13.31 -22.31 5.17
CA LYS A 2 12.58 -22.10 3.92
C LYS A 2 11.84 -20.78 3.98
N SER A 3 11.97 -19.98 2.94
CA SER A 3 11.32 -18.69 2.83
C SER A 3 9.80 -18.85 2.96
N LEU A 4 9.21 -18.00 3.77
CA LEU A 4 7.79 -17.73 3.75
C LEU A 4 7.37 -17.47 2.30
N PHE A 5 6.10 -17.73 2.00
CA PHE A 5 5.55 -17.49 0.67
C PHE A 5 5.74 -16.02 0.28
N LEU A 6 6.67 -15.77 -0.61
CA LEU A 6 6.98 -14.44 -1.11
C LEU A 6 6.85 -14.40 -2.63
N PHE A 7 6.41 -13.28 -3.14
CA PHE A 7 6.35 -13.04 -4.57
C PHE A 7 7.76 -12.99 -5.17
N PRO A 8 7.94 -13.37 -6.44
CA PRO A 8 9.25 -13.33 -7.07
C PRO A 8 9.83 -11.91 -7.10
N TYR A 9 11.13 -11.81 -7.23
CA TYR A 9 11.87 -10.55 -7.21
C TYR A 9 11.32 -9.50 -8.19
N TRP A 10 10.92 -9.92 -9.37
CA TRP A 10 10.34 -9.02 -10.39
C TRP A 10 8.96 -8.48 -10.00
N GLY A 11 8.25 -9.14 -9.09
CA GLY A 11 6.94 -8.71 -8.59
C GLY A 11 6.95 -7.31 -8.00
N ARG A 12 8.08 -6.90 -7.39
CA ARG A 12 8.24 -5.54 -6.85
C ARG A 12 8.11 -4.48 -7.93
N TYR A 13 8.71 -4.68 -9.08
CA TYR A 13 8.60 -3.75 -10.19
C TYR A 13 7.16 -3.67 -10.73
N LEU A 14 6.49 -4.82 -10.79
CA LEU A 14 5.07 -4.87 -11.15
C LEU A 14 4.22 -4.09 -10.13
N GLY A 15 4.47 -4.27 -8.84
CA GLY A 15 3.77 -3.54 -7.78
C GLY A 15 3.94 -2.03 -7.91
N TYR A 16 5.16 -1.56 -8.09
CA TYR A 16 5.44 -0.13 -8.30
C TYR A 16 4.82 0.40 -9.58
N PHE A 17 4.84 -0.38 -10.66
CA PHE A 17 4.19 -0.03 -11.91
C PHE A 17 2.68 0.18 -11.73
N LEU A 18 2.01 -0.71 -11.00
CA LEU A 18 0.58 -0.59 -10.71
C LEU A 18 0.27 0.68 -9.90
N VAL A 19 1.10 1.00 -8.92
CA VAL A 19 0.94 2.22 -8.12
C VAL A 19 1.14 3.48 -8.98
N VAL A 20 2.17 3.49 -9.83
CA VAL A 20 2.44 4.63 -10.72
C VAL A 20 1.33 4.82 -11.74
N VAL A 21 0.81 3.74 -12.32
CA VAL A 21 -0.32 3.79 -13.26
C VAL A 21 -1.61 4.29 -12.60
N HIS A 22 -1.79 3.99 -11.31
CA HIS A 22 -2.96 4.44 -10.55
C HIS A 22 -3.08 5.97 -10.50
N ILE A 23 -1.95 6.67 -10.34
CA ILE A 23 -1.93 8.14 -10.17
C ILE A 23 -2.58 8.87 -11.36
N PRO A 24 -2.16 8.67 -12.64
CA PRO A 24 -2.77 9.36 -13.77
C PRO A 24 -4.23 8.95 -14.00
N ILE A 25 -4.61 7.71 -13.69
CA ILE A 25 -5.99 7.24 -13.82
C ILE A 25 -6.92 8.02 -12.90
N VAL A 26 -6.51 8.20 -11.64
CA VAL A 26 -7.29 8.96 -10.64
C VAL A 26 -7.39 10.43 -11.03
N LEU A 27 -6.28 11.03 -11.45
CA LEU A 27 -6.25 12.44 -11.87
C LEU A 27 -7.13 12.69 -13.10
N TYR A 28 -7.04 11.83 -14.11
CA TYR A 28 -7.83 11.93 -15.32
C TYR A 28 -9.34 11.87 -15.02
N LYS A 29 -9.74 10.93 -14.20
CA LYS A 29 -11.17 10.77 -13.87
C LYS A 29 -11.68 11.86 -12.95
N LYS A 30 -10.86 12.37 -12.05
CA LYS A 30 -11.24 13.55 -11.24
C LYS A 30 -11.53 14.75 -12.14
N GLN A 31 -10.75 14.94 -13.17
CA GLN A 31 -10.94 16.00 -14.14
C GLN A 31 -12.22 15.78 -14.96
N LEU A 32 -12.47 14.54 -15.42
CA LEU A 32 -13.64 14.19 -16.20
C LEU A 32 -14.94 14.32 -15.38
N MET A 33 -14.92 13.92 -14.09
CA MET A 33 -16.07 14.05 -13.21
C MET A 33 -16.40 15.49 -12.82
N GLY A 34 -15.40 16.36 -12.80
CA GLY A 34 -15.63 17.79 -12.57
C GLY A 34 -16.38 18.46 -13.73
N MET A 35 -16.38 17.86 -14.92
CA MET A 35 -17.08 18.37 -16.11
C MET A 35 -18.50 17.83 -16.26
N HIS A 36 -18.82 16.69 -15.67
CA HIS A 36 -20.13 16.07 -15.74
C HIS A 36 -20.78 16.11 -14.35
N GLY A 37 -21.80 16.92 -14.21
CA GLY A 37 -22.56 17.04 -12.96
C GLY A 37 -23.14 15.71 -12.49
N ASP A 38 -23.31 15.62 -11.20
CA ASP A 38 -23.77 14.44 -10.46
C ASP A 38 -25.06 13.84 -11.03
N GLY A 39 -24.92 12.80 -11.85
CA GLY A 39 -26.03 11.91 -12.12
C GLY A 39 -26.31 11.07 -10.87
N MET A 40 -27.45 11.33 -10.23
CA MET A 40 -27.91 10.60 -9.07
C MET A 40 -28.08 9.12 -9.39
N ALA A 41 -27.20 8.30 -8.91
CA ALA A 41 -27.46 6.88 -8.70
C ALA A 41 -26.86 6.52 -7.33
N ASP A 42 -27.68 6.60 -6.32
CA ASP A 42 -27.35 6.12 -4.98
C ASP A 42 -27.36 4.59 -4.98
N GLY A 43 -26.21 3.98 -4.73
CA GLY A 43 -26.10 2.53 -4.60
C GLY A 43 -24.68 2.00 -4.70
N ILE A 44 -24.49 0.79 -4.20
CA ILE A 44 -23.22 0.05 -4.22
C ILE A 44 -22.70 -0.11 -5.66
N PHE A 45 -23.62 -0.14 -6.65
CA PHE A 45 -23.32 -0.29 -8.07
C PHE A 45 -23.16 1.03 -8.82
N ASN A 46 -23.04 2.15 -8.10
CA ASN A 46 -22.75 3.43 -8.73
C ASN A 46 -21.38 3.38 -9.41
N GLY A 47 -21.30 3.80 -10.67
CA GLY A 47 -20.06 3.82 -11.44
C GLY A 47 -18.92 4.56 -10.75
N ARG A 48 -19.20 5.62 -9.98
CA ARG A 48 -18.23 6.36 -9.18
C ARG A 48 -17.66 5.49 -8.05
N HIS A 49 -18.52 4.79 -7.32
CA HIS A 49 -18.13 3.94 -6.21
C HIS A 49 -17.35 2.72 -6.71
N LEU A 50 -17.81 2.05 -7.78
CA LEU A 50 -17.10 0.94 -8.39
C LEU A 50 -15.73 1.34 -8.92
N PHE A 51 -15.64 2.52 -9.52
CA PHE A 51 -14.35 3.03 -9.99
C PHE A 51 -13.39 3.29 -8.84
N PHE A 52 -13.85 3.95 -7.78
CA PHE A 52 -13.04 4.23 -6.60
C PHE A 52 -12.56 2.92 -5.94
N MET A 53 -13.46 1.96 -5.77
CA MET A 53 -13.10 0.65 -5.24
C MET A 53 -12.08 -0.08 -6.12
N SER A 54 -12.30 -0.10 -7.44
CA SER A 54 -11.39 -0.77 -8.38
C SER A 54 -9.99 -0.17 -8.35
N THR A 55 -9.87 1.15 -8.36
CA THR A 55 -8.58 1.83 -8.32
C THR A 55 -7.88 1.64 -6.98
N THR A 56 -8.63 1.67 -5.88
CA THR A 56 -8.09 1.42 -4.54
C THR A 56 -7.59 -0.01 -4.40
N LEU A 57 -8.35 -0.99 -4.87
CA LEU A 57 -7.93 -2.39 -4.87
C LEU A 57 -6.69 -2.61 -5.73
N LEU A 58 -6.62 -1.99 -6.91
CA LEU A 58 -5.46 -2.08 -7.78
C LEU A 58 -4.21 -1.54 -7.09
N MET A 59 -4.32 -0.39 -6.45
CA MET A 59 -3.23 0.21 -5.68
C MET A 59 -2.82 -0.67 -4.49
N ALA A 60 -3.79 -1.20 -3.75
CA ALA A 60 -3.54 -2.06 -2.61
C ALA A 60 -2.84 -3.36 -3.02
N ILE A 61 -3.29 -3.99 -4.11
CA ILE A 61 -2.66 -5.19 -4.67
C ILE A 61 -1.23 -4.87 -5.11
N GLY A 62 -1.02 -3.76 -5.80
CA GLY A 62 0.31 -3.31 -6.21
C GLY A 62 1.25 -3.12 -5.04
N LEU A 63 0.82 -2.42 -3.99
CA LEU A 63 1.59 -2.22 -2.77
C LEU A 63 1.85 -3.53 -2.04
N PHE A 64 0.87 -4.43 -1.98
CA PHE A 64 1.01 -5.73 -1.35
C PHE A 64 2.07 -6.58 -2.06
N ILE A 65 2.01 -6.65 -3.38
CA ILE A 65 3.01 -7.36 -4.17
C ILE A 65 4.40 -6.75 -3.97
N ALA A 66 4.50 -5.41 -3.99
CA ALA A 66 5.77 -4.71 -3.76
C ALA A 66 6.33 -4.98 -2.36
N ALA A 67 5.47 -4.99 -1.34
CA ALA A 67 5.86 -5.21 0.05
C ALA A 67 6.40 -6.62 0.29
N PHE A 68 5.77 -7.62 -0.32
CA PHE A 68 6.07 -9.03 -0.09
C PHE A 68 6.83 -9.69 -1.23
N SER A 69 7.48 -8.91 -2.08
CA SER A 69 8.42 -9.43 -3.08
C SER A 69 9.78 -9.78 -2.47
N LYS A 70 10.38 -10.85 -2.97
CA LYS A 70 11.71 -11.26 -2.55
C LYS A 70 12.75 -10.19 -2.86
N GLU A 71 13.74 -10.09 -2.00
CA GLU A 71 14.95 -9.33 -2.30
C GLU A 71 15.87 -10.15 -3.20
N LYS A 72 16.77 -9.45 -3.89
CA LYS A 72 17.75 -10.08 -4.78
C LYS A 72 18.65 -11.06 -4.02
N ILE A 73 19.01 -10.70 -2.81
CA ILE A 73 19.77 -11.54 -1.89
C ILE A 73 18.95 -11.68 -0.61
N GLU A 74 18.32 -12.83 -0.41
CA GLU A 74 17.58 -13.15 0.79
C GLU A 74 18.48 -13.88 1.79
N ASP A 75 18.81 -13.23 2.90
CA ASP A 75 19.52 -13.83 4.02
C ASP A 75 18.68 -13.72 5.30
N GLU A 76 19.15 -14.29 6.40
CA GLU A 76 18.46 -14.25 7.68
C GLU A 76 18.24 -12.82 8.19
N GLN A 77 19.20 -11.94 7.91
CA GLN A 77 19.11 -10.55 8.32
C GLN A 77 17.99 -9.81 7.61
N ILE A 78 17.83 -10.04 6.32
CA ILE A 78 16.71 -9.46 5.54
C ILE A 78 15.36 -9.96 6.07
N VAL A 79 15.25 -11.24 6.39
CA VAL A 79 14.03 -11.81 6.98
C VAL A 79 13.72 -11.13 8.33
N ARG A 80 14.70 -10.94 9.18
CA ARG A 80 14.51 -10.24 10.47
C ARG A 80 14.09 -8.79 10.28
N LEU A 81 14.71 -8.07 9.35
CA LEU A 81 14.34 -6.69 9.03
C LEU A 81 12.90 -6.59 8.51
N ARG A 82 12.48 -7.58 7.72
CA ARG A 82 11.10 -7.66 7.20
C ARG A 82 10.10 -7.87 8.33
N LEU A 83 10.36 -8.80 9.23
CA LEU A 83 9.50 -9.07 10.38
C LEU A 83 9.41 -7.87 11.32
N ASP A 84 10.53 -7.24 11.62
CA ASP A 84 10.57 -6.01 12.43
C ASP A 84 9.75 -4.89 11.80
N SER A 85 9.93 -4.66 10.51
CA SER A 85 9.18 -3.64 9.78
C SER A 85 7.68 -3.92 9.74
N LEU A 86 7.32 -5.20 9.60
CA LEU A 86 5.92 -5.63 9.62
C LEU A 86 5.30 -5.38 11.00
N GLN A 87 6.00 -5.72 12.07
CA GLN A 87 5.54 -5.50 13.45
C GLN A 87 5.30 -4.01 13.71
N TRP A 88 6.22 -3.16 13.32
CA TRP A 88 6.06 -1.71 13.45
C TRP A 88 4.92 -1.16 12.61
N SER A 89 4.73 -1.71 11.40
CA SER A 89 3.62 -1.27 10.54
C SER A 89 2.26 -1.60 11.16
N VAL A 90 2.15 -2.74 11.84
CA VAL A 90 0.94 -3.12 12.58
C VAL A 90 0.67 -2.14 13.73
N TYR A 91 1.69 -1.80 14.51
CA TYR A 91 1.54 -0.83 15.61
C TYR A 91 1.10 0.54 15.10
N VAL A 92 1.74 1.04 14.07
CA VAL A 92 1.37 2.33 13.45
C VAL A 92 -0.06 2.29 12.91
N ASN A 93 -0.43 1.18 12.27
CA ASN A 93 -1.79 1.01 11.76
C ASN A 93 -2.84 1.06 12.87
N PHE A 94 -2.62 0.37 13.98
CA PHE A 94 -3.53 0.43 15.14
C PHE A 94 -3.64 1.84 15.70
N LEU A 95 -2.53 2.55 15.80
CA LEU A 95 -2.53 3.95 16.26
C LEU A 95 -3.38 4.82 15.33
N PHE A 96 -3.18 4.74 14.03
CA PHE A 96 -3.97 5.48 13.05
C PHE A 96 -5.45 5.10 13.09
N LEU A 97 -5.75 3.81 13.27
CA LEU A 97 -7.12 3.34 13.38
C LEU A 97 -7.83 3.95 14.60
N ILE A 98 -7.19 3.94 15.76
CA ILE A 98 -7.74 4.53 16.99
C ILE A 98 -7.96 6.03 16.81
N ILE A 99 -6.98 6.75 16.30
CA ILE A 99 -7.09 8.19 16.05
C ILE A 99 -8.22 8.47 15.07
N SER A 100 -8.33 7.71 13.99
CA SER A 100 -9.36 7.88 12.98
C SER A 100 -10.75 7.62 13.53
N LEU A 101 -10.92 6.62 14.38
CA LEU A 101 -12.22 6.32 15.02
C LEU A 101 -12.67 7.43 15.95
N VAL A 102 -11.73 8.11 16.62
CA VAL A 102 -12.05 9.20 17.55
C VAL A 102 -12.41 10.49 16.80
N PHE A 103 -11.68 10.81 15.73
CA PHE A 103 -11.79 12.10 15.05
C PHE A 103 -12.59 12.10 13.76
N SER A 104 -12.82 10.93 13.14
CA SER A 104 -13.50 10.85 11.84
C SER A 104 -14.82 10.12 11.96
N THR A 105 -15.83 10.67 11.27
CA THR A 105 -17.15 10.04 11.13
C THR A 105 -17.28 9.27 9.82
N ASP A 106 -16.31 9.40 8.92
CA ASP A 106 -16.38 8.81 7.59
C ASP A 106 -15.70 7.42 7.59
N THR A 107 -16.52 6.38 7.57
CA THR A 107 -16.09 4.98 7.61
C THR A 107 -15.27 4.58 6.37
N GLU A 108 -15.61 5.11 5.20
CA GLU A 108 -14.91 4.78 3.95
C GLU A 108 -13.46 5.24 3.99
N HIS A 109 -13.20 6.45 4.47
CA HIS A 109 -11.86 6.98 4.63
C HIS A 109 -11.04 6.20 5.66
N ILE A 110 -11.67 5.79 6.76
CA ILE A 110 -11.03 4.98 7.80
C ILE A 110 -10.59 3.64 7.21
N LEU A 111 -11.46 2.95 6.47
CA LEU A 111 -11.15 1.68 5.84
C LEU A 111 -10.03 1.82 4.80
N PHE A 112 -10.07 2.86 3.99
CA PHE A 112 -9.06 3.16 2.99
C PHE A 112 -7.69 3.38 3.63
N LEU A 113 -7.62 4.22 4.65
CA LEU A 113 -6.37 4.49 5.38
C LEU A 113 -5.84 3.23 6.07
N ASN A 114 -6.72 2.46 6.70
CA ASN A 114 -6.35 1.22 7.38
C ASN A 114 -5.80 0.17 6.42
N LEU A 115 -6.23 0.18 5.17
CA LEU A 115 -5.71 -0.72 4.14
C LEU A 115 -4.32 -0.27 3.63
N LEU A 116 -4.13 1.01 3.39
CA LEU A 116 -2.92 1.54 2.74
C LEU A 116 -1.79 1.89 3.70
N VAL A 117 -2.09 2.43 4.87
CA VAL A 117 -1.08 2.91 5.83
C VAL A 117 -0.08 1.82 6.22
N PRO A 118 -0.48 0.60 6.60
CA PRO A 118 0.48 -0.42 7.00
C PRO A 118 1.37 -0.86 5.84
N LEU A 119 0.84 -0.92 4.62
CA LEU A 119 1.62 -1.31 3.44
C LEU A 119 2.66 -0.25 3.09
N VAL A 120 2.27 1.01 3.05
CA VAL A 120 3.19 2.12 2.74
C VAL A 120 4.25 2.23 3.82
N PHE A 121 3.86 2.21 5.09
CA PHE A 121 4.79 2.28 6.21
C PHE A 121 5.77 1.11 6.19
N PHE A 122 5.29 -0.10 5.95
CA PHE A 122 6.13 -1.30 5.86
C PHE A 122 7.18 -1.14 4.75
N ILE A 123 6.78 -0.72 3.56
CA ILE A 123 7.68 -0.56 2.42
C ILE A 123 8.75 0.48 2.74
N ILE A 124 8.36 1.65 3.25
CA ILE A 124 9.29 2.74 3.58
C ILE A 124 10.29 2.28 4.64
N ARG A 125 9.81 1.70 5.73
CA ARG A 125 10.66 1.25 6.83
C ARG A 125 11.60 0.13 6.41
N PHE A 126 11.08 -0.86 5.69
CA PHE A 126 11.86 -2.00 5.22
C PHE A 126 12.98 -1.55 4.27
N ARG A 127 12.67 -0.68 3.34
CA ARG A 127 13.66 -0.10 2.41
C ARG A 127 14.70 0.73 3.14
N TRP A 128 14.29 1.52 4.09
CA TRP A 128 15.20 2.31 4.91
C TRP A 128 16.18 1.42 5.67
N LYS A 129 15.66 0.37 6.30
CA LYS A 129 16.49 -0.58 7.06
C LYS A 129 17.50 -1.32 6.17
N ILE A 130 17.09 -1.74 4.98
CA ILE A 130 17.99 -2.36 4.00
C ILE A 130 19.08 -1.37 3.59
N PHE A 131 18.70 -0.13 3.32
CA PHE A 131 19.65 0.92 2.94
C PHE A 131 20.69 1.17 4.05
N GLN A 132 20.26 1.27 5.29
CA GLN A 132 21.16 1.42 6.44
C GLN A 132 22.10 0.22 6.57
N ASN A 133 21.56 -0.98 6.46
CA ASN A 133 22.35 -2.21 6.54
C ASN A 133 23.43 -2.27 5.46
N ASN A 134 23.09 -1.91 4.22
CA ASN A 134 24.04 -1.88 3.12
C ASN A 134 25.15 -0.83 3.32
N ARG A 135 24.84 0.29 3.95
CA ARG A 135 25.85 1.30 4.30
C ARG A 135 26.84 0.79 5.34
N LEU A 136 26.35 0.09 6.36
CA LEU A 136 27.21 -0.47 7.41
C LEU A 136 28.15 -1.55 6.88
N ILE A 137 27.74 -2.33 5.89
CA ILE A 137 28.57 -3.35 5.26
C ILE A 137 29.66 -2.73 4.38
N LYS A 138 29.40 -1.57 3.75
CA LYS A 138 30.38 -0.88 2.90
C LYS A 138 31.45 -0.12 3.68
N ASP A 139 31.19 0.23 4.90
CA ASP A 139 32.14 0.89 5.81
C ASP A 139 32.88 -0.18 6.62
#